data_efa9a9b07b10701a2cd9aa3ae755b4ef
#
_entry.id   efa9a9b07b10701a2cd9aa3ae755b4ef
#
_cell.length_a   1.000
_cell.length_b   1.000
_cell.length_c   1.000
_cell.angle_alpha   90.00
_cell.angle_beta   90.00
_cell.angle_gamma   90.00
#
_symmetry.space_group_name_H-M   'P 1'
#
loop_
_entity.id
_entity.type
_entity.pdbx_description
1 polymer ?
#
loop_
_entity_poly.entity_id
_entity_poly.type
_entity_poly.pdbx_seq_one_letter_code
_entity_poly.pdbx_strand_id
1 'polypeptide(L)'
;MVYTCPACGPDGTLDVLYDLVDARKRINRNTLAADTRPSLWRYEEILPVEKVSSIPDLSVGWSPLYSSPSLSAKYGVGEVFVKDDGRNPTGSLKDRASAVGVAKAADLGQGIISCA
;
A
#
# COMPACT_ATOMS: atom_id res chain seq x y z
N MET A 1 16.45 13.21 -4.89
CA MET A 1 16.19 11.85 -4.38
C MET A 1 17.21 10.91 -4.98
N VAL A 2 17.79 10.03 -4.17
CA VAL A 2 18.69 8.99 -4.66
C VAL A 2 17.85 7.74 -4.87
N TYR A 3 17.76 7.25 -6.09
CA TYR A 3 16.96 6.07 -6.46
C TYR A 3 17.76 4.78 -6.48
N THR A 4 19.09 4.91 -6.45
CA THR A 4 20.03 3.80 -6.50
C THR A 4 21.07 3.93 -5.40
N CYS A 5 21.72 2.84 -5.08
CA CYS A 5 22.78 2.81 -4.08
C CYS A 5 23.95 3.73 -4.51
N PRO A 6 24.37 4.70 -3.70
CA PRO A 6 25.46 5.61 -4.07
C PRO A 6 26.81 4.91 -4.22
N ALA A 7 26.97 3.71 -3.61
CA ALA A 7 28.19 2.93 -3.74
C ALA A 7 28.19 2.01 -4.98
N CYS A 8 27.02 1.50 -5.39
CA CYS A 8 26.87 0.58 -6.52
C CYS A 8 26.51 1.30 -7.83
N GLY A 9 26.13 2.57 -7.77
CA GLY A 9 25.75 3.36 -8.94
C GLY A 9 24.38 2.96 -9.54
N PRO A 10 24.19 3.15 -10.86
CA PRO A 10 22.88 2.99 -11.51
C PRO A 10 22.26 1.59 -11.39
N ASP A 11 23.10 0.56 -11.29
CA ASP A 11 22.65 -0.84 -11.18
C ASP A 11 22.29 -1.26 -9.75
N GLY A 12 22.55 -0.38 -8.78
CA GLY A 12 22.32 -0.65 -7.36
C GLY A 12 20.87 -0.42 -6.95
N THR A 13 20.04 -1.44 -7.02
CA THR A 13 18.65 -1.39 -6.50
C THR A 13 18.64 -1.19 -4.99
N LEU A 14 17.71 -0.38 -4.49
CA LEU A 14 17.48 -0.16 -3.07
C LEU A 14 16.21 -0.87 -2.61
N ASP A 15 16.30 -1.55 -1.48
CA ASP A 15 15.18 -2.14 -0.78
C ASP A 15 14.76 -1.29 0.43
N VAL A 16 13.47 -1.28 0.72
CA VAL A 16 12.94 -0.68 1.95
C VAL A 16 13.02 -1.72 3.06
N LEU A 17 13.80 -1.43 4.09
CA LEU A 17 13.93 -2.30 5.26
C LEU A 17 13.07 -1.80 6.41
N TYR A 18 12.42 -2.72 7.10
CA TYR A 18 11.58 -2.45 8.26
C TYR A 18 12.10 -3.20 9.50
N ASP A 19 12.03 -2.59 10.66
CA ASP A 19 12.11 -3.31 11.92
C ASP A 19 10.79 -4.06 12.15
N LEU A 20 10.74 -5.30 11.69
CA LEU A 20 9.54 -6.13 11.81
C LEU A 20 9.23 -6.52 13.27
N VAL A 21 10.22 -6.50 14.17
CA VAL A 21 10.01 -6.77 15.60
C VAL A 21 9.27 -5.60 16.24
N ASP A 22 9.69 -4.39 15.90
CA ASP A 22 9.03 -3.19 16.40
C ASP A 22 7.66 -2.98 15.73
N ALA A 23 7.56 -3.17 14.42
CA ALA A 23 6.29 -3.07 13.70
C ALA A 23 5.20 -4.01 14.26
N ARG A 24 5.54 -5.23 14.67
CA ARG A 24 4.60 -6.19 15.30
C ARG A 24 3.98 -5.70 16.60
N LYS A 25 4.62 -4.78 17.31
CA LYS A 25 4.07 -4.19 18.54
C LYS A 25 2.90 -3.23 18.22
N ARG A 26 2.97 -2.56 17.08
CA ARG A 26 2.02 -1.53 16.64
C ARG A 26 0.95 -2.07 15.72
N ILE A 27 1.31 -2.96 14.77
CA ILE A 27 0.39 -3.56 13.82
C ILE A 27 0.23 -5.06 14.08
N ASN A 28 -0.99 -5.48 14.41
CA ASN A 28 -1.36 -6.87 14.63
C ASN A 28 -2.86 -7.05 14.32
N ARG A 29 -3.38 -8.26 14.42
CA ARG A 29 -4.79 -8.54 14.09
C ARG A 29 -5.78 -7.72 14.91
N ASN A 30 -5.50 -7.49 16.19
CA ASN A 30 -6.41 -6.75 17.07
C ASN A 30 -6.38 -5.25 16.74
N THR A 31 -5.20 -4.67 16.53
CA THR A 31 -5.07 -3.26 16.15
C THR A 31 -5.70 -2.99 14.78
N LEU A 32 -5.52 -3.90 13.82
CA LEU A 32 -6.16 -3.81 12.50
C LEU A 32 -7.69 -3.98 12.56
N ALA A 33 -8.20 -4.84 13.43
CA ALA A 33 -9.64 -5.01 13.60
C ALA A 33 -10.29 -3.77 14.23
N ALA A 34 -9.58 -3.08 15.10
CA ALA A 34 -10.03 -1.84 15.74
C ALA A 34 -9.87 -0.59 14.84
N ASP A 35 -9.01 -0.66 13.82
CA ASP A 35 -8.79 0.46 12.91
C ASP A 35 -9.91 0.54 11.86
N THR A 36 -10.71 1.59 11.95
CA THR A 36 -11.85 1.85 11.08
C THR A 36 -11.52 2.71 9.85
N ARG A 37 -10.26 3.09 9.63
CA ARG A 37 -9.84 3.88 8.47
C ARG A 37 -10.10 3.11 7.17
N PRO A 38 -10.97 3.59 6.27
CA PRO A 38 -11.35 2.89 5.05
C PRO A 38 -10.33 3.12 3.92
N SER A 39 -9.06 2.87 4.21
CA SER A 39 -7.97 3.09 3.25
C SER A 39 -6.77 2.18 3.52
N LEU A 40 -5.81 2.19 2.59
CA LEU A 40 -4.52 1.48 2.75
C LEU A 40 -3.70 2.01 3.93
N TRP A 41 -3.96 3.23 4.39
CA TRP A 41 -3.21 3.90 5.45
C TRP A 41 -3.42 3.28 6.84
N ARG A 42 -4.35 2.37 6.97
CA ARG A 42 -4.45 1.50 8.16
C ARG A 42 -3.21 0.60 8.34
N TYR A 43 -2.40 0.47 7.31
CA TYR A 43 -1.14 -0.29 7.31
C TYR A 43 0.09 0.64 7.36
N GLU A 44 -0.04 1.90 7.76
CA GLU A 44 1.03 2.91 7.75
C GLU A 44 2.33 2.45 8.43
N GLU A 45 2.22 1.64 9.48
CA GLU A 45 3.36 1.10 10.23
C GLU A 45 4.33 0.22 9.40
N ILE A 46 3.88 -0.25 8.25
CA ILE A 46 4.66 -1.05 7.31
C ILE A 46 4.70 -0.43 5.91
N LEU A 47 4.40 0.87 5.82
CA LEU A 47 4.55 1.64 4.60
C LEU A 47 5.74 2.60 4.75
N PRO A 48 6.48 2.91 3.67
CA PRO A 48 7.68 3.74 3.71
C PRO A 48 7.36 5.24 3.80
N VAL A 49 6.37 5.61 4.61
CA VAL A 49 5.92 7.00 4.83
C VAL A 49 6.11 7.34 6.30
N GLU A 50 6.77 8.44 6.58
CA GLU A 50 7.16 8.84 7.94
C GLU A 50 6.26 9.93 8.53
N LYS A 51 5.71 10.80 7.67
CA LYS A 51 4.89 11.94 8.10
C LYS A 51 3.44 11.73 7.73
N VAL A 52 2.56 11.68 8.72
CA VAL A 52 1.10 11.62 8.51
C VAL A 52 0.61 12.78 7.63
N SER A 53 1.22 13.97 7.76
CA SER A 53 0.89 15.15 6.95
C SER A 53 1.21 15.00 5.44
N SER A 54 2.02 14.01 5.09
CA SER A 54 2.34 13.69 3.68
C SER A 54 1.32 12.78 3.03
N ILE A 55 0.40 12.19 3.80
CA ILE A 55 -0.64 11.29 3.30
C ILE A 55 -1.67 12.10 2.51
N PRO A 56 -1.92 11.77 1.23
CA PRO A 56 -2.94 12.46 0.44
C PRO A 56 -4.34 12.21 1.02
N ASP A 57 -5.19 13.23 0.99
CA ASP A 57 -6.61 13.11 1.33
C ASP A 57 -7.38 12.43 0.21
N LEU A 58 -7.07 11.17 0.00
CA LEU A 58 -7.66 10.32 -1.02
C LEU A 58 -7.83 8.89 -0.47
N SER A 59 -9.06 8.41 -0.47
CA SER A 59 -9.37 7.07 0.03
C SER A 59 -8.94 6.01 -0.99
N VAL A 60 -7.71 5.52 -0.86
CA VAL A 60 -7.15 4.45 -1.68
C VAL A 60 -7.13 3.13 -0.89
N GLY A 61 -7.51 2.05 -1.52
CA GLY A 61 -7.63 0.75 -0.86
C GLY A 61 -9.01 0.57 -0.21
N TRP A 62 -9.12 -0.32 0.77
CA TRP A 62 -10.41 -0.72 1.35
C TRP A 62 -11.43 -1.18 0.29
N SER A 63 -10.92 -1.65 -0.85
CA SER A 63 -11.75 -2.09 -1.96
C SER A 63 -12.57 -3.32 -1.58
N PRO A 64 -13.76 -3.54 -2.17
CA PRO A 64 -14.64 -4.65 -1.85
C PRO A 64 -13.98 -6.02 -2.03
N LEU A 65 -14.41 -6.97 -1.22
CA LEU A 65 -14.04 -8.38 -1.32
C LEU A 65 -15.32 -9.18 -1.53
N TYR A 66 -15.52 -9.70 -2.73
CA TYR A 66 -16.72 -10.45 -3.10
C TYR A 66 -16.48 -11.95 -3.03
N SER A 67 -17.38 -12.70 -2.37
CA SER A 67 -17.42 -14.15 -2.50
C SER A 67 -17.90 -14.55 -3.90
N SER A 68 -17.27 -15.58 -4.47
CA SER A 68 -17.60 -16.09 -5.81
C SER A 68 -17.83 -17.60 -5.79
N PRO A 69 -19.04 -18.06 -5.38
CA PRO A 69 -19.38 -19.48 -5.35
C PRO A 69 -19.27 -20.16 -6.70
N SER A 70 -19.55 -19.45 -7.79
CA SER A 70 -19.43 -19.97 -9.16
C SER A 70 -17.99 -20.34 -9.53
N LEU A 71 -17.02 -19.52 -9.10
CA LEU A 71 -15.60 -19.85 -9.31
C LEU A 71 -15.15 -20.98 -8.40
N SER A 72 -15.63 -21.02 -7.15
CA SER A 72 -15.38 -22.12 -6.22
C SER A 72 -15.82 -23.46 -6.83
N ALA A 73 -17.04 -23.52 -7.32
CA ALA A 73 -17.60 -24.72 -7.97
C ALA A 73 -16.83 -25.08 -9.25
N LYS A 74 -16.52 -24.09 -10.09
CA LYS A 74 -15.80 -24.31 -11.36
C LYS A 74 -14.41 -24.92 -11.16
N TYR A 75 -13.68 -24.49 -10.13
CA TYR A 75 -12.30 -24.92 -9.88
C TYR A 75 -12.18 -26.01 -8.80
N GLY A 76 -13.26 -26.41 -8.18
CA GLY A 76 -13.29 -27.46 -7.14
C GLY A 76 -12.52 -27.06 -5.87
N VAL A 77 -12.49 -25.75 -5.54
CA VAL A 77 -11.84 -25.22 -4.34
C VAL A 77 -12.87 -24.80 -3.30
N GLY A 78 -12.48 -24.70 -2.02
CA GLY A 78 -13.40 -24.40 -0.92
C GLY A 78 -14.09 -23.05 -1.08
N GLU A 79 -13.33 -21.96 -1.06
CA GLU A 79 -13.87 -20.60 -1.21
C GLU A 79 -12.96 -19.78 -2.13
N VAL A 80 -13.58 -18.99 -3.01
CA VAL A 80 -12.90 -18.02 -3.86
C VAL A 80 -13.46 -16.63 -3.58
N PHE A 81 -12.57 -15.70 -3.36
CA PHE A 81 -12.91 -14.29 -3.18
C PHE A 81 -12.25 -13.45 -4.27
N VAL A 82 -12.97 -12.45 -4.75
CA VAL A 82 -12.48 -11.46 -5.73
C VAL A 82 -12.28 -10.13 -5.03
N LYS A 83 -11.03 -9.67 -4.97
CA LYS A 83 -10.68 -8.33 -4.50
C LYS A 83 -10.83 -7.35 -5.64
N ASP A 84 -11.82 -6.46 -5.56
CA ASP A 84 -12.14 -5.52 -6.66
C ASP A 84 -11.36 -4.20 -6.51
N ASP A 85 -10.12 -4.20 -6.94
CA ASP A 85 -9.29 -2.99 -6.96
C ASP A 85 -9.62 -2.01 -8.09
N GLY A 86 -10.57 -2.37 -8.97
CA GLY A 86 -11.22 -1.42 -9.89
C GLY A 86 -12.09 -0.37 -9.18
N ARG A 87 -12.31 -0.51 -7.87
CA ARG A 87 -13.04 0.47 -7.04
C ARG A 87 -12.13 1.52 -6.40
N ASN A 88 -10.83 1.50 -6.67
CA ASN A 88 -9.94 2.59 -6.29
C ASN A 88 -10.29 3.89 -7.06
N PRO A 89 -9.86 5.06 -6.59
CA PRO A 89 -10.25 6.38 -7.13
C PRO A 89 -10.09 6.54 -8.65
N THR A 90 -9.04 5.97 -9.25
CA THR A 90 -8.84 6.03 -10.71
C THR A 90 -9.27 4.74 -11.44
N GLY A 91 -9.95 3.83 -10.76
CA GLY A 91 -10.33 2.54 -11.31
C GLY A 91 -9.17 1.57 -11.46
N SER A 92 -8.08 1.76 -10.74
CA SER A 92 -6.85 1.00 -10.92
C SER A 92 -6.24 0.51 -9.60
N LEU A 93 -5.72 -0.71 -9.60
CA LEU A 93 -4.89 -1.24 -8.52
C LEU A 93 -3.60 -0.41 -8.30
N LYS A 94 -3.14 0.32 -9.32
CA LYS A 94 -1.93 1.15 -9.26
C LYS A 94 -2.07 2.34 -8.31
N ASP A 95 -3.27 2.75 -7.97
CA ASP A 95 -3.53 3.81 -7.00
C ASP A 95 -2.84 3.53 -5.65
N ARG A 96 -2.73 2.26 -5.25
CA ARG A 96 -2.05 1.88 -4.01
C ARG A 96 -0.57 2.26 -4.03
N ALA A 97 0.15 1.90 -5.07
CA ALA A 97 1.56 2.24 -5.21
C ALA A 97 1.75 3.74 -5.41
N SER A 98 0.90 4.37 -6.23
CA SER A 98 0.94 5.81 -6.50
C SER A 98 0.72 6.63 -5.23
N ALA A 99 -0.25 6.28 -4.39
CA ALA A 99 -0.52 6.97 -3.13
C ALA A 99 0.71 6.93 -2.19
N VAL A 100 1.35 5.76 -2.05
CA VAL A 100 2.56 5.62 -1.24
C VAL A 100 3.73 6.40 -1.84
N GLY A 101 3.91 6.35 -3.16
CA GLY A 101 4.95 7.09 -3.86
C GLY A 101 4.82 8.60 -3.69
N VAL A 102 3.60 9.13 -3.83
CA VAL A 102 3.29 10.55 -3.62
C VAL A 102 3.55 10.96 -2.17
N ALA A 103 3.07 10.19 -1.21
CA ALA A 103 3.30 10.46 0.20
C ALA A 103 4.80 10.46 0.54
N LYS A 104 5.57 9.48 0.05
CA LYS A 104 7.02 9.44 0.27
C LYS A 104 7.76 10.60 -0.39
N ALA A 105 7.34 11.00 -1.59
CA ALA A 105 7.93 12.17 -2.24
C ALA A 105 7.66 13.45 -1.44
N ALA A 106 6.45 13.62 -0.89
CA ALA A 106 6.13 14.73 0.00
C ALA A 106 6.97 14.70 1.29
N ASP A 107 7.17 13.52 1.91
CA ASP A 107 8.08 13.35 3.04
C ASP A 107 9.49 13.87 2.74
N LEU A 108 9.96 13.65 1.53
CA LEU A 108 11.27 14.07 1.04
C LEU A 108 11.29 15.51 0.53
N GLY A 109 10.20 16.26 0.68
CA GLY A 109 10.10 17.66 0.25
C GLY A 109 10.07 17.86 -1.27
N GLN A 110 9.69 16.83 -2.04
CA GLN A 110 9.56 16.96 -3.50
C GLN A 110 8.25 17.65 -3.85
N GLY A 111 8.31 18.72 -4.65
CA GLY A 111 7.14 19.51 -5.07
C GLY A 111 6.48 19.01 -6.36
N ILE A 112 7.18 18.22 -7.17
CA ILE A 112 6.70 17.74 -8.47
C ILE A 112 6.99 16.24 -8.58
N ILE A 113 6.00 15.47 -8.99
CA ILE A 113 6.10 14.06 -9.31
C ILE A 113 5.57 13.87 -10.73
N SER A 114 6.31 13.15 -11.54
CA SER A 114 5.90 12.73 -12.88
C SER A 114 6.00 11.22 -13.00
N CYS A 115 5.06 10.59 -13.66
CA CYS A 115 5.10 9.19 -14.02
C CYS A 115 4.75 9.02 -15.51
N ALA A 116 5.31 7.98 -16.11
CA ALA A 116 5.02 7.57 -17.49
C ALA A 116 4.05 6.40 -17.52
#